data_e96ff12447268b246b2b0694100c947e
#
_entry.id   e96ff12447268b246b2b0694100c947e
#
_cell.length_a   1.000
_cell.length_b   1.000
_cell.length_c   1.000
_cell.angle_alpha   90.00
_cell.angle_beta   90.00
_cell.angle_gamma   90.00
#
_symmetry.space_group_name_H-M   'P 1'
#
loop_
_entity.id
_entity.type
_entity.pdbx_description
1 polymer ?
#
loop_
_entity_poly.entity_id
_entity_poly.type
_entity_poly.pdbx_seq_one_letter_code
_entity_poly.pdbx_strand_id
1 'polypeptide(L)'
;MENIHEQFEQTVSLSHYGDDIYLLDEGQPLGKLIPLVSGREILTDKIVFLMCRSGLLHIRLNYHELSLVAGQILIALPGMIIDTLEVSPNFRATTMLLSEQFTDRLNLGSSYRIMLSIQRQPVVTLMAGMEDAMLNFVGMIRGLLTLPSHPNLDRVMRLLFESWFFGFGPYLHSTESQRIATAAEMHTEQFLRLVEQNFRQQHTLDWYATQMNITPKRLSICVKQTSGRNATEWIDRHRLLEAIRQLRSGKLTVKEISSKLGFPNQSAFGTWFKRQTSQSPRNYSTSRLPNS
;
A
#
# COMPACT_ATOMS: atom_id res chain seq x y z
N MET A 1 18.72 10.19 -3.97
CA MET A 1 17.90 9.19 -3.26
C MET A 1 17.89 7.95 -4.14
N GLU A 2 18.53 6.89 -3.70
CA GLU A 2 18.56 5.63 -4.43
C GLU A 2 17.27 4.87 -4.15
N ASN A 3 16.75 4.19 -5.17
CA ASN A 3 15.53 3.40 -5.08
C ASN A 3 15.84 2.11 -4.31
N ILE A 4 15.01 1.74 -3.32
CA ILE A 4 15.13 0.49 -2.56
C ILE A 4 15.32 -0.71 -3.51
N HIS A 5 14.61 -0.73 -4.64
CA HIS A 5 14.64 -1.80 -5.62
C HIS A 5 16.03 -2.11 -6.17
N GLU A 6 16.79 -1.09 -6.59
CA GLU A 6 18.13 -1.27 -7.21
C GLU A 6 19.17 -1.82 -6.22
N GLN A 7 18.97 -1.58 -4.93
CA GLN A 7 19.89 -2.05 -3.88
C GLN A 7 19.62 -3.49 -3.44
N PHE A 8 18.38 -3.98 -3.60
CA PHE A 8 18.01 -5.34 -3.20
C PHE A 8 18.45 -6.41 -4.20
N GLU A 9 18.54 -6.12 -5.49
CA GLU A 9 18.87 -7.12 -6.52
C GLU A 9 20.32 -7.67 -6.42
N GLN A 10 21.23 -6.96 -5.77
CA GLN A 10 22.65 -7.30 -5.81
C GLN A 10 23.15 -8.23 -4.69
N THR A 11 22.36 -8.55 -3.64
CA THR A 11 22.98 -9.12 -2.43
C THR A 11 22.23 -10.26 -1.73
N VAL A 12 21.01 -10.67 -2.16
CA VAL A 12 20.16 -11.58 -1.38
C VAL A 12 19.44 -12.62 -2.22
N SER A 13 19.22 -13.82 -1.66
CA SER A 13 18.26 -14.80 -2.19
C SER A 13 16.84 -14.25 -2.05
N LEU A 14 16.37 -13.59 -3.10
CA LEU A 14 15.06 -12.97 -3.19
C LEU A 14 14.07 -13.93 -3.83
N SER A 15 12.97 -14.24 -3.12
CA SER A 15 11.79 -14.77 -3.77
C SER A 15 10.91 -13.61 -4.19
N HIS A 16 10.58 -13.47 -5.47
CA HIS A 16 9.79 -12.35 -5.96
C HIS A 16 8.70 -12.77 -6.97
N TYR A 17 7.64 -12.00 -7.05
CA TYR A 17 6.57 -12.11 -8.04
C TYR A 17 6.54 -10.86 -8.91
N GLY A 18 7.23 -10.89 -10.04
CA GLY A 18 7.45 -9.70 -10.87
C GLY A 18 8.00 -8.54 -10.02
N ASP A 19 7.51 -7.33 -10.29
CA ASP A 19 7.83 -6.13 -9.49
C ASP A 19 6.84 -5.90 -8.34
N ASP A 20 5.90 -6.82 -8.15
CA ASP A 20 4.77 -6.64 -7.25
C ASP A 20 5.02 -7.08 -5.82
N ILE A 21 5.71 -8.21 -5.63
CA ILE A 21 5.94 -8.80 -4.31
C ILE A 21 7.40 -9.23 -4.20
N TYR A 22 8.05 -8.85 -3.11
CA TYR A 22 9.38 -9.31 -2.75
C TYR A 22 9.36 -9.88 -1.34
N LEU A 23 9.92 -11.06 -1.18
CA LEU A 23 10.13 -11.72 0.11
C LEU A 23 11.63 -11.85 0.36
N LEU A 24 12.07 -11.33 1.49
CA LEU A 24 13.45 -11.37 1.92
C LEU A 24 13.64 -12.50 2.92
N ASP A 25 14.71 -13.29 2.71
CA ASP A 25 14.93 -14.52 3.47
C ASP A 25 15.14 -14.30 4.95
N GLU A 26 14.60 -15.25 5.71
CA GLU A 26 14.81 -15.35 7.15
C GLU A 26 16.28 -15.59 7.49
N GLY A 27 16.77 -14.91 8.52
CA GLY A 27 18.05 -15.21 9.13
C GLY A 27 19.28 -14.54 8.52
N GLN A 28 19.17 -13.77 7.45
CA GLN A 28 20.26 -12.90 7.04
C GLN A 28 20.30 -11.62 7.91
N PRO A 29 21.46 -11.21 8.40
CA PRO A 29 21.56 -9.93 9.10
C PRO A 29 21.15 -8.81 8.15
N LEU A 30 20.15 -8.01 8.55
CA LEU A 30 19.59 -6.89 7.77
C LEU A 30 20.66 -5.91 7.28
N GLY A 31 21.81 -5.83 7.93
CA GLY A 31 22.96 -5.05 7.48
C GLY A 31 23.52 -5.43 6.09
N LYS A 32 23.04 -6.56 5.50
CA LYS A 32 23.27 -6.90 4.10
C LYS A 32 22.04 -6.69 3.21
N LEU A 33 20.85 -6.56 3.79
CA LEU A 33 19.55 -6.62 3.12
C LEU A 33 18.91 -5.27 2.83
N ILE A 34 19.04 -4.39 3.73
CA ILE A 34 18.84 -2.97 3.53
C ILE A 34 20.24 -2.44 3.68
N PRO A 35 20.76 -1.60 2.83
CA PRO A 35 21.90 -0.81 3.17
C PRO A 35 21.46 0.13 4.27
N LEU A 36 21.17 -0.48 5.43
CA LEU A 36 20.98 0.15 6.72
C LEU A 36 22.37 0.64 7.14
N VAL A 37 23.01 1.34 6.19
CA VAL A 37 24.17 2.13 6.50
C VAL A 37 23.60 3.32 7.25
N SER A 38 23.82 3.32 8.55
CA SER A 38 23.58 4.45 9.42
C SER A 38 23.88 5.76 8.66
N GLY A 39 22.88 6.64 8.57
CA GLY A 39 23.00 7.92 7.90
C GLY A 39 22.62 7.99 6.42
N ARG A 40 21.96 6.98 5.84
CA ARG A 40 21.32 7.08 4.52
C ARG A 40 19.80 7.06 4.63
N GLU A 41 19.18 8.14 4.19
CA GLU A 41 17.73 8.24 4.04
C GLU A 41 17.27 7.46 2.81
N ILE A 42 16.31 6.57 2.99
CA ILE A 42 15.70 5.78 1.91
C ILE A 42 14.25 6.21 1.75
N LEU A 43 13.89 6.66 0.55
CA LEU A 43 12.50 6.90 0.18
C LEU A 43 11.85 5.58 -0.23
N THR A 44 10.81 5.15 0.49
CA THR A 44 10.07 3.94 0.14
C THR A 44 9.21 4.17 -1.10
N ASP A 45 9.29 3.28 -2.08
CA ASP A 45 8.41 3.22 -3.25
C ASP A 45 7.40 2.06 -3.17
N LYS A 46 7.55 1.19 -2.18
CA LYS A 46 6.71 0.03 -1.89
C LYS A 46 6.17 0.09 -0.47
N ILE A 47 5.12 -0.68 -0.20
CA ILE A 47 4.71 -0.95 1.17
C ILE A 47 5.70 -1.95 1.75
N VAL A 48 6.30 -1.60 2.87
CA VAL A 48 7.26 -2.43 3.60
C VAL A 48 6.57 -3.04 4.81
N PHE A 49 6.58 -4.36 4.90
CA PHE A 49 6.23 -5.11 6.11
C PHE A 49 7.51 -5.71 6.65
N LEU A 50 7.93 -5.30 7.83
CA LEU A 50 9.14 -5.78 8.47
C LEU A 50 8.79 -6.29 9.88
N MET A 51 8.75 -7.61 10.04
CA MET A 51 8.46 -8.28 11.30
C MET A 51 9.78 -8.64 12.01
N CYS A 52 10.01 -8.06 13.17
CA CYS A 52 11.19 -8.34 13.99
C CYS A 52 11.03 -9.67 14.71
N ARG A 53 12.01 -10.57 14.48
CA ARG A 53 12.07 -11.89 15.09
C ARG A 53 13.00 -11.93 16.32
N SER A 54 14.06 -11.15 16.29
CA SER A 54 15.01 -11.01 17.40
C SER A 54 15.80 -9.71 17.28
N GLY A 55 16.38 -9.26 18.38
CA GLY A 55 17.21 -8.05 18.42
C GLY A 55 16.41 -6.76 18.44
N LEU A 56 17.09 -5.68 18.07
CA LEU A 56 16.59 -4.31 18.08
C LEU A 56 16.94 -3.64 16.74
N LEU A 57 15.97 -2.94 16.18
CA LEU A 57 16.16 -2.00 15.09
C LEU A 57 15.67 -0.62 15.54
N HIS A 58 16.56 0.37 15.54
CA HIS A 58 16.22 1.75 15.82
C HIS A 58 16.30 2.55 14.52
N ILE A 59 15.18 3.16 14.15
CA ILE A 59 15.03 3.89 12.89
C ILE A 59 14.40 5.27 13.14
N ARG A 60 14.58 6.15 12.15
CA ARG A 60 13.76 7.35 12.01
C ARG A 60 12.86 7.19 10.79
N LEU A 61 11.56 7.25 11.01
CA LEU A 61 10.54 7.17 9.95
C LEU A 61 9.85 8.54 9.84
N ASN A 62 9.99 9.23 8.71
CA ASN A 62 9.46 10.59 8.53
C ASN A 62 9.79 11.53 9.71
N TYR A 63 11.04 11.56 10.16
CA TYR A 63 11.53 12.38 11.28
C TYR A 63 11.11 11.92 12.70
N HIS A 64 10.35 10.84 12.85
CA HIS A 64 9.99 10.23 14.14
C HIS A 64 10.87 9.03 14.42
N GLU A 65 11.54 9.05 15.58
CA GLU A 65 12.36 7.93 16.02
C GLU A 65 11.48 6.82 16.58
N LEU A 66 11.75 5.60 16.13
CA LEU A 66 10.98 4.40 16.46
C LEU A 66 11.95 3.25 16.75
N SER A 67 11.57 2.42 17.70
CA SER A 67 12.28 1.17 17.99
C SER A 67 11.39 -0.01 17.65
N LEU A 68 11.96 -1.00 17.00
CA LEU A 68 11.32 -2.26 16.65
C LEU A 68 12.04 -3.39 17.36
N VAL A 69 11.31 -4.17 18.14
CA VAL A 69 11.80 -5.32 18.90
C VAL A 69 11.05 -6.60 18.51
N ALA A 70 11.54 -7.76 18.99
CA ALA A 70 10.88 -9.04 18.73
C ALA A 70 9.38 -9.02 19.08
N GLY A 71 8.58 -9.64 18.23
CA GLY A 71 7.10 -9.65 18.35
C GLY A 71 6.44 -8.37 17.85
N GLN A 72 7.18 -7.48 17.18
CA GLN A 72 6.61 -6.30 16.55
C GLN A 72 6.79 -6.33 15.04
N ILE A 73 5.88 -5.65 14.35
CA ILE A 73 5.92 -5.41 12.92
C ILE A 73 5.96 -3.90 12.63
N LEU A 74 6.89 -3.49 11.78
CA LEU A 74 6.91 -2.17 11.17
C LEU A 74 6.18 -2.25 9.83
N ILE A 75 5.28 -1.31 9.58
CA ILE A 75 4.63 -1.14 8.28
C ILE A 75 4.96 0.27 7.79
N ALA A 76 5.71 0.39 6.69
CA ALA A 76 5.99 1.67 6.07
C ALA A 76 5.27 1.76 4.71
N LEU A 77 4.67 2.92 4.44
CA LEU A 77 3.91 3.19 3.21
C LEU A 77 4.81 3.87 2.17
N PRO A 78 4.48 3.76 0.87
CA PRO A 78 5.16 4.50 -0.19
C PRO A 78 5.21 6.00 0.09
N GLY A 79 6.36 6.61 -0.16
CA GLY A 79 6.62 8.02 0.11
C GLY A 79 7.08 8.32 1.54
N MET A 80 7.21 7.32 2.40
CA MET A 80 7.86 7.50 3.71
C MET A 80 9.38 7.43 3.57
N ILE A 81 10.08 8.19 4.41
CA ILE A 81 11.54 8.20 4.49
C ILE A 81 11.97 7.38 5.68
N ILE A 82 12.79 6.36 5.45
CA ILE A 82 13.39 5.52 6.49
C ILE A 82 14.87 5.89 6.58
N ASP A 83 15.30 6.22 7.79
CA ASP A 83 16.71 6.38 8.15
C ASP A 83 17.04 5.41 9.30
N THR A 84 18.06 4.59 9.10
CA THR A 84 18.48 3.62 10.12
C THR A 84 19.47 4.26 11.06
N LEU A 85 19.15 4.25 12.34
CA LEU A 85 19.98 4.80 13.39
C LEU A 85 20.86 3.73 14.03
N GLU A 86 20.28 2.57 14.37
CA GLU A 86 20.98 1.48 15.04
C GLU A 86 20.37 0.13 14.70
N VAL A 87 21.21 -0.90 14.53
CA VAL A 87 20.82 -2.29 14.34
C VAL A 87 21.63 -3.17 15.28
N SER A 88 20.97 -3.91 16.16
CA SER A 88 21.70 -4.84 17.03
C SER A 88 22.29 -6.03 16.23
N PRO A 89 23.44 -6.60 16.65
CA PRO A 89 24.10 -7.69 15.91
C PRO A 89 23.24 -8.96 15.76
N ASN A 90 22.33 -9.19 16.70
CA ASN A 90 21.40 -10.31 16.71
C ASN A 90 20.04 -9.99 16.04
N PHE A 91 19.92 -8.86 15.36
CA PHE A 91 18.67 -8.50 14.69
C PHE A 91 18.34 -9.47 13.56
N ARG A 92 17.13 -10.00 13.59
CA ARG A 92 16.55 -10.86 12.55
C ARG A 92 15.15 -10.39 12.25
N ALA A 93 14.80 -10.36 10.98
CA ALA A 93 13.46 -9.97 10.56
C ALA A 93 13.00 -10.80 9.36
N THR A 94 11.70 -10.92 9.22
CA THR A 94 11.03 -11.35 7.99
C THR A 94 10.47 -10.11 7.31
N THR A 95 10.87 -9.88 6.05
CA THR A 95 10.48 -8.68 5.33
C THR A 95 9.72 -9.03 4.06
N MET A 96 8.63 -8.31 3.83
CA MET A 96 7.82 -8.39 2.62
C MET A 96 7.62 -6.99 2.05
N LEU A 97 7.85 -6.83 0.75
CA LEU A 97 7.60 -5.60 0.03
C LEU A 97 6.47 -5.80 -0.96
N LEU A 98 5.53 -4.87 -1.00
CA LEU A 98 4.40 -4.90 -1.94
C LEU A 98 4.37 -3.63 -2.77
N SER A 99 4.20 -3.76 -4.09
CA SER A 99 3.96 -2.60 -4.94
C SER A 99 2.59 -1.98 -4.68
N GLU A 100 2.45 -0.65 -4.87
CA GLU A 100 1.13 -0.01 -4.85
C GLU A 100 0.21 -0.58 -5.93
N GLN A 101 0.78 -0.88 -7.11
CA GLN A 101 0.03 -1.45 -8.22
C GLN A 101 -0.59 -2.80 -7.86
N PHE A 102 0.13 -3.63 -7.09
CA PHE A 102 -0.42 -4.90 -6.60
C PHE A 102 -1.53 -4.66 -5.59
N THR A 103 -1.30 -3.81 -4.58
CA THR A 103 -2.30 -3.52 -3.55
C THR A 103 -3.55 -2.84 -4.10
N ASP A 104 -3.42 -2.02 -5.15
CA ASP A 104 -4.55 -1.43 -5.86
C ASP A 104 -5.43 -2.45 -6.59
N ARG A 105 -4.86 -3.59 -6.95
CA ARG A 105 -5.62 -4.71 -7.56
C ARG A 105 -6.36 -5.58 -6.54
N LEU A 106 -6.03 -5.44 -5.26
CA LEU A 106 -6.76 -6.12 -4.18
C LEU A 106 -8.09 -5.42 -3.92
N ASN A 107 -9.12 -6.21 -3.63
CA ASN A 107 -10.45 -5.69 -3.31
C ASN A 107 -10.57 -5.41 -1.80
N LEU A 108 -9.79 -4.45 -1.30
CA LEU A 108 -9.65 -4.17 0.13
C LEU A 108 -10.71 -3.20 0.70
N GLY A 109 -11.70 -2.80 -0.11
CA GLY A 109 -12.73 -1.84 0.34
C GLY A 109 -12.12 -0.50 0.81
N SER A 110 -12.51 -0.06 2.01
CA SER A 110 -12.04 1.23 2.58
C SER A 110 -10.61 1.16 3.11
N SER A 111 -9.65 0.81 2.26
CA SER A 111 -8.23 0.64 2.61
C SER A 111 -7.58 1.92 3.20
N TYR A 112 -8.18 3.09 2.98
CA TYR A 112 -7.67 4.36 3.51
C TYR A 112 -7.60 4.40 5.04
N ARG A 113 -8.55 3.76 5.76
CA ARG A 113 -8.50 3.68 7.24
C ARG A 113 -7.27 2.93 7.72
N ILE A 114 -6.95 1.84 7.04
CA ILE A 114 -5.75 1.05 7.29
C ILE A 114 -4.52 1.91 7.06
N MET A 115 -4.46 2.63 5.94
CA MET A 115 -3.34 3.52 5.62
C MET A 115 -3.18 4.65 6.66
N LEU A 116 -4.29 5.27 7.10
CA LEU A 116 -4.24 6.31 8.14
C LEU A 116 -3.78 5.75 9.49
N SER A 117 -4.23 4.56 9.86
CA SER A 117 -3.79 3.90 11.07
C SER A 117 -2.29 3.57 11.03
N ILE A 118 -1.79 3.02 9.93
CA ILE A 118 -0.37 2.75 9.71
C ILE A 118 0.46 4.05 9.82
N GLN A 119 -0.02 5.15 9.25
CA GLN A 119 0.69 6.44 9.36
C GLN A 119 0.79 6.96 10.78
N ARG A 120 -0.25 6.71 11.59
CA ARG A 120 -0.27 7.10 13.01
C ARG A 120 0.61 6.19 13.86
N GLN A 121 0.53 4.90 13.60
CA GLN A 121 1.23 3.87 14.38
C GLN A 121 1.86 2.84 13.43
N PRO A 122 3.03 3.16 12.87
CA PRO A 122 3.71 2.28 11.91
C PRO A 122 4.30 1.02 12.55
N VAL A 123 4.49 1.01 13.87
CA VAL A 123 4.95 -0.15 14.65
C VAL A 123 3.79 -0.72 15.45
N VAL A 124 3.49 -1.99 15.24
CA VAL A 124 2.39 -2.71 15.91
C VAL A 124 2.96 -3.92 16.64
N THR A 125 2.55 -4.13 17.88
CA THR A 125 2.87 -5.35 18.64
C THR A 125 1.92 -6.47 18.22
N LEU A 126 2.47 -7.60 17.83
CA LEU A 126 1.70 -8.76 17.40
C LEU A 126 1.09 -9.48 18.59
N MET A 127 -0.15 -9.92 18.45
CA MET A 127 -0.80 -10.77 19.45
C MET A 127 -0.23 -12.18 19.40
N ALA A 128 -0.39 -12.94 20.48
CA ALA A 128 0.05 -14.33 20.56
C ALA A 128 -0.51 -15.16 19.37
N GLY A 129 0.37 -15.91 18.71
CA GLY A 129 0.05 -16.71 17.53
C GLY A 129 0.01 -15.96 16.19
N MET A 130 0.01 -14.63 16.19
CA MET A 130 0.03 -13.87 14.93
C MET A 130 1.38 -13.98 14.22
N GLU A 131 2.48 -14.03 14.95
CA GLU A 131 3.82 -14.21 14.37
C GLU A 131 3.88 -15.50 13.56
N ASP A 132 3.48 -16.63 14.14
CA ASP A 132 3.47 -17.93 13.45
C ASP A 132 2.54 -17.91 12.23
N ALA A 133 1.36 -17.30 12.35
CA ALA A 133 0.42 -17.19 11.25
C ALA A 133 1.00 -16.35 10.08
N MET A 134 1.71 -15.27 10.38
CA MET A 134 2.40 -14.45 9.37
C MET A 134 3.55 -15.21 8.70
N LEU A 135 4.34 -15.97 9.48
CA LEU A 135 5.42 -16.81 8.94
C LEU A 135 4.87 -17.91 8.02
N ASN A 136 3.78 -18.56 8.42
CA ASN A 136 3.11 -19.55 7.59
C ASN A 136 2.58 -18.94 6.29
N PHE A 137 2.03 -17.73 6.35
CA PHE A 137 1.58 -16.99 5.17
C PHE A 137 2.75 -16.69 4.22
N VAL A 138 3.86 -16.15 4.73
CA VAL A 138 5.07 -15.89 3.92
C VAL A 138 5.62 -17.20 3.34
N GLY A 139 5.66 -18.28 4.13
CA GLY A 139 6.08 -19.61 3.67
C GLY A 139 5.21 -20.15 2.54
N MET A 140 3.89 -19.97 2.62
CA MET A 140 2.95 -20.36 1.57
C MET A 140 3.18 -19.58 0.28
N ILE A 141 3.36 -18.27 0.35
CA ILE A 141 3.68 -17.45 -0.82
C ILE A 141 4.98 -17.93 -1.46
N ARG A 142 6.01 -18.13 -0.66
CA ARG A 142 7.31 -18.63 -1.14
C ARG A 142 7.17 -19.98 -1.84
N GLY A 143 6.42 -20.91 -1.25
CA GLY A 143 6.13 -22.21 -1.88
C GLY A 143 5.44 -22.08 -3.24
N LEU A 144 4.48 -21.16 -3.37
CA LEU A 144 3.81 -20.89 -4.65
C LEU A 144 4.74 -20.31 -5.71
N LEU A 145 5.70 -19.47 -5.31
CA LEU A 145 6.67 -18.86 -6.21
C LEU A 145 7.70 -19.85 -6.76
N THR A 146 7.91 -20.97 -6.07
CA THR A 146 8.82 -22.05 -6.53
C THR A 146 8.16 -23.03 -7.50
N LEU A 147 6.82 -22.98 -7.66
CA LEU A 147 6.11 -23.86 -8.58
C LEU A 147 6.30 -23.39 -10.03
N PRO A 148 6.78 -24.26 -10.94
CA PRO A 148 6.89 -23.89 -12.34
C PRO A 148 5.50 -23.71 -12.97
N SER A 149 5.29 -22.59 -13.64
CA SER A 149 4.12 -22.33 -14.50
C SER A 149 2.75 -22.57 -13.85
N HIS A 150 2.51 -21.96 -12.67
CA HIS A 150 1.19 -22.05 -12.04
C HIS A 150 0.14 -21.22 -12.82
N PRO A 151 -0.88 -21.85 -13.46
CA PRO A 151 -1.77 -21.17 -14.42
C PRO A 151 -2.62 -20.04 -13.79
N ASN A 152 -2.87 -20.10 -12.48
CA ASN A 152 -3.70 -19.14 -11.77
C ASN A 152 -2.91 -18.34 -10.71
N LEU A 153 -1.58 -18.22 -10.83
CA LEU A 153 -0.74 -17.65 -9.78
C LEU A 153 -1.19 -16.24 -9.37
N ASP A 154 -1.45 -15.34 -10.35
CA ASP A 154 -1.93 -13.98 -10.07
C ASP A 154 -3.25 -13.95 -9.27
N ARG A 155 -4.19 -14.83 -9.64
CA ARG A 155 -5.46 -14.93 -8.93
C ARG A 155 -5.28 -15.45 -7.51
N VAL A 156 -4.48 -16.49 -7.34
CA VAL A 156 -4.19 -17.10 -6.03
C VAL A 156 -3.50 -16.07 -5.14
N MET A 157 -2.47 -15.38 -5.65
CA MET A 157 -1.77 -14.34 -4.89
C MET A 157 -2.73 -13.25 -4.42
N ARG A 158 -3.59 -12.73 -5.28
CA ARG A 158 -4.57 -11.71 -4.88
C ARG A 158 -5.52 -12.20 -3.79
N LEU A 159 -6.08 -13.40 -3.93
CA LEU A 159 -7.00 -13.97 -2.93
C LEU A 159 -6.30 -14.21 -1.58
N LEU A 160 -5.05 -14.65 -1.59
CA LEU A 160 -4.26 -14.82 -0.38
C LEU A 160 -4.01 -13.49 0.33
N PHE A 161 -3.62 -12.46 -0.40
CA PHE A 161 -3.39 -11.14 0.19
C PHE A 161 -4.69 -10.48 0.63
N GLU A 162 -5.79 -10.60 -0.10
CA GLU A 162 -7.11 -10.15 0.35
C GLU A 162 -7.51 -10.85 1.66
N SER A 163 -7.38 -12.18 1.73
CA SER A 163 -7.64 -12.94 2.95
C SER A 163 -6.76 -12.50 4.11
N TRP A 164 -5.47 -12.27 3.87
CA TRP A 164 -4.54 -11.79 4.88
C TRP A 164 -4.94 -10.41 5.41
N PHE A 165 -5.26 -9.45 4.54
CA PHE A 165 -5.70 -8.12 4.93
C PHE A 165 -7.00 -8.14 5.74
N PHE A 166 -7.99 -8.92 5.35
CA PHE A 166 -9.25 -9.05 6.10
C PHE A 166 -9.07 -9.81 7.41
N GLY A 167 -8.19 -10.81 7.45
CA GLY A 167 -7.91 -11.59 8.66
C GLY A 167 -7.09 -10.83 9.69
N PHE A 168 -6.01 -10.16 9.27
CA PHE A 168 -5.07 -9.48 10.17
C PHE A 168 -5.31 -7.98 10.31
N GLY A 169 -5.88 -7.33 9.29
CA GLY A 169 -6.13 -5.89 9.28
C GLY A 169 -6.82 -5.37 10.55
N PRO A 170 -7.91 -5.97 11.04
CA PRO A 170 -8.58 -5.55 12.27
C PRO A 170 -7.66 -5.57 13.49
N TYR A 171 -6.74 -6.52 13.58
CA TYR A 171 -5.80 -6.64 14.70
C TYR A 171 -4.65 -5.64 14.62
N LEU A 172 -4.22 -5.27 13.41
CA LEU A 172 -3.24 -4.22 13.21
C LEU A 172 -3.78 -2.83 13.60
N HIS A 173 -5.12 -2.70 13.71
CA HIS A 173 -5.80 -1.47 14.12
C HIS A 173 -6.26 -1.47 15.58
N SER A 174 -6.42 -2.65 16.20
CA SER A 174 -6.96 -2.78 17.57
C SER A 174 -6.06 -2.17 18.64
N THR A 175 -4.81 -1.90 18.32
CA THR A 175 -3.85 -1.21 19.19
C THR A 175 -3.92 0.31 19.07
N GLU A 176 -4.96 0.88 18.41
CA GLU A 176 -5.21 2.31 18.51
C GLU A 176 -5.36 2.66 20.00
N SER A 177 -4.27 3.08 20.61
CA SER A 177 -4.29 3.70 21.92
C SER A 177 -5.33 4.81 21.88
N GLN A 178 -6.02 5.06 22.99
CA GLN A 178 -7.09 6.05 23.19
C GLN A 178 -6.64 7.51 22.92
N ARG A 179 -5.77 7.71 21.93
CA ARG A 179 -5.33 9.02 21.50
C ARG A 179 -6.48 9.71 20.77
N ILE A 180 -6.88 10.87 21.26
CA ILE A 180 -7.86 11.73 20.61
C ILE A 180 -7.32 12.12 19.23
N ALA A 181 -8.09 11.81 18.17
CA ALA A 181 -7.73 12.20 16.80
C ALA A 181 -7.62 13.73 16.69
N THR A 182 -6.61 14.20 16.00
CA THR A 182 -6.46 15.63 15.71
C THR A 182 -7.56 16.13 14.78
N ALA A 183 -7.83 17.42 14.77
CA ALA A 183 -8.80 18.01 13.82
C ALA A 183 -8.44 17.73 12.35
N ALA A 184 -7.14 17.70 12.00
CA ALA A 184 -6.68 17.36 10.67
C ALA A 184 -6.99 15.90 10.30
N GLU A 185 -6.80 14.99 11.23
CA GLU A 185 -7.13 13.57 11.05
C GLU A 185 -8.63 13.36 10.89
N MET A 186 -9.46 14.01 11.72
CA MET A 186 -10.92 13.95 11.60
C MET A 186 -11.41 14.50 10.26
N HIS A 187 -10.86 15.63 9.81
CA HIS A 187 -11.20 16.17 8.49
C HIS A 187 -10.77 15.24 7.36
N THR A 188 -9.59 14.65 7.45
CA THR A 188 -9.11 13.71 6.43
C THR A 188 -9.99 12.46 6.37
N GLU A 189 -10.36 11.89 7.51
CA GLU A 189 -11.26 10.72 7.55
C GLU A 189 -12.64 11.05 6.99
N GLN A 190 -13.21 12.20 7.34
CA GLN A 190 -14.49 12.65 6.79
C GLN A 190 -14.41 12.85 5.28
N PHE A 191 -13.35 13.49 4.78
CA PHE A 191 -13.10 13.66 3.36
C PHE A 191 -13.04 12.32 2.62
N LEU A 192 -12.25 11.36 3.12
CA LEU A 192 -12.09 10.05 2.47
C LEU A 192 -13.39 9.25 2.46
N ARG A 193 -14.21 9.34 3.50
CA ARG A 193 -15.59 8.79 3.48
C ARG A 193 -16.47 9.42 2.41
N LEU A 194 -16.41 10.74 2.28
CA LEU A 194 -17.17 11.46 1.24
C LEU A 194 -16.69 11.09 -0.16
N VAL A 195 -15.36 10.92 -0.35
CA VAL A 195 -14.80 10.46 -1.63
C VAL A 195 -15.33 9.07 -1.97
N GLU A 196 -15.26 8.10 -1.05
CA GLU A 196 -15.77 6.75 -1.27
C GLU A 196 -17.23 6.72 -1.73
N GLN A 197 -18.05 7.59 -1.16
CA GLN A 197 -19.48 7.67 -1.49
C GLN A 197 -19.77 8.38 -2.81
N ASN A 198 -18.97 9.40 -3.18
CA ASN A 198 -19.32 10.35 -4.21
C ASN A 198 -18.35 10.45 -5.40
N PHE A 199 -17.21 9.75 -5.39
CA PHE A 199 -16.15 9.89 -6.40
C PHE A 199 -16.62 9.66 -7.85
N ARG A 200 -17.73 8.95 -8.06
CA ARG A 200 -18.28 8.71 -9.40
C ARG A 200 -18.89 9.96 -10.02
N GLN A 201 -19.41 10.85 -9.19
CA GLN A 201 -20.16 12.05 -9.62
C GLN A 201 -19.41 13.34 -9.27
N GLN A 202 -18.65 13.34 -8.19
CA GLN A 202 -17.98 14.53 -7.66
C GLN A 202 -16.47 14.40 -7.78
N HIS A 203 -15.86 15.35 -8.51
CA HIS A 203 -14.44 15.25 -8.90
C HIS A 203 -13.61 16.44 -8.44
N THR A 204 -14.26 17.49 -7.90
CA THR A 204 -13.57 18.72 -7.49
C THR A 204 -13.40 18.80 -5.99
N LEU A 205 -12.24 19.26 -5.55
CA LEU A 205 -11.96 19.46 -4.13
C LEU A 205 -12.92 20.45 -3.48
N ASP A 206 -13.37 21.46 -4.25
CA ASP A 206 -14.30 22.48 -3.78
C ASP A 206 -15.62 21.89 -3.30
N TRP A 207 -16.16 20.92 -4.04
CA TRP A 207 -17.40 20.25 -3.64
C TRP A 207 -17.23 19.55 -2.27
N TYR A 208 -16.16 18.81 -2.08
CA TYR A 208 -15.89 18.11 -0.81
C TYR A 208 -15.68 19.10 0.34
N ALA A 209 -14.93 20.16 0.10
CA ALA A 209 -14.70 21.20 1.09
C ALA A 209 -16.00 21.89 1.52
N THR A 210 -16.91 22.15 0.56
CA THR A 210 -18.24 22.70 0.84
C THR A 210 -19.08 21.75 1.70
N GLN A 211 -19.08 20.44 1.39
CA GLN A 211 -19.81 19.45 2.19
C GLN A 211 -19.29 19.35 3.63
N MET A 212 -18.02 19.71 3.85
CA MET A 212 -17.36 19.68 5.15
C MET A 212 -17.38 21.03 5.88
N ASN A 213 -17.94 22.07 5.29
CA ASN A 213 -17.94 23.45 5.80
C ASN A 213 -16.51 23.96 6.12
N ILE A 214 -15.53 23.64 5.29
CA ILE A 214 -14.16 24.15 5.37
C ILE A 214 -13.69 24.67 4.00
N THR A 215 -12.59 25.43 4.00
CA THR A 215 -12.02 25.91 2.73
C THR A 215 -11.27 24.80 2.01
N PRO A 216 -11.21 24.79 0.65
CA PRO A 216 -10.43 23.84 -0.13
C PRO A 216 -8.95 23.82 0.26
N LYS A 217 -8.39 25.00 0.57
CA LYS A 217 -7.00 25.14 1.06
C LYS A 217 -6.79 24.39 2.37
N ARG A 218 -7.71 24.55 3.34
CA ARG A 218 -7.62 23.85 4.63
C ARG A 218 -7.76 22.35 4.44
N LEU A 219 -8.73 21.91 3.64
CA LEU A 219 -8.89 20.48 3.31
C LEU A 219 -7.63 19.90 2.69
N SER A 220 -7.06 20.57 1.68
CA SER A 220 -5.81 20.14 1.05
C SER A 220 -4.65 19.99 2.03
N ILE A 221 -4.49 20.97 2.94
CA ILE A 221 -3.46 20.92 3.99
C ILE A 221 -3.69 19.72 4.93
N CYS A 222 -4.91 19.56 5.47
CA CYS A 222 -5.23 18.47 6.37
C CYS A 222 -4.95 17.11 5.72
N VAL A 223 -5.44 16.89 4.50
CA VAL A 223 -5.27 15.63 3.78
C VAL A 223 -3.78 15.37 3.50
N LYS A 224 -3.03 16.38 3.03
CA LYS A 224 -1.60 16.22 2.75
C LYS A 224 -0.79 15.91 4.01
N GLN A 225 -1.05 16.63 5.10
CA GLN A 225 -0.36 16.40 6.38
C GLN A 225 -0.65 15.02 6.97
N THR A 226 -1.91 14.57 6.87
CA THR A 226 -2.34 13.31 7.48
C THR A 226 -2.06 12.10 6.61
N SER A 227 -2.20 12.21 5.28
CA SER A 227 -2.12 11.07 4.36
C SER A 227 -0.85 11.06 3.49
N GLY A 228 -0.02 12.07 3.57
CA GLY A 228 1.15 12.22 2.70
C GLY A 228 0.81 12.52 1.23
N ARG A 229 -0.46 12.38 0.81
CA ARG A 229 -0.95 12.55 -0.57
C ARG A 229 -1.82 13.79 -0.71
N ASN A 230 -1.90 14.33 -1.93
CA ASN A 230 -2.81 15.42 -2.21
C ASN A 230 -4.27 14.92 -2.23
N ALA A 231 -5.21 15.78 -1.86
CA ALA A 231 -6.63 15.41 -1.82
C ALA A 231 -7.17 14.98 -3.20
N THR A 232 -6.74 15.64 -4.28
CA THR A 232 -7.12 15.26 -5.65
C THR A 232 -6.61 13.87 -6.06
N GLU A 233 -5.43 13.48 -5.59
CA GLU A 233 -4.89 12.14 -5.84
C GLU A 233 -5.78 11.04 -5.23
N TRP A 234 -6.40 11.30 -4.08
CA TRP A 234 -7.35 10.38 -3.47
C TRP A 234 -8.62 10.22 -4.30
N ILE A 235 -9.16 11.31 -4.82
CA ILE A 235 -10.34 11.28 -5.71
C ILE A 235 -10.00 10.49 -6.98
N ASP A 236 -8.88 10.81 -7.62
CA ASP A 236 -8.42 10.14 -8.84
C ASP A 236 -8.14 8.64 -8.62
N ARG A 237 -7.57 8.28 -7.47
CA ARG A 237 -7.32 6.87 -7.11
C ARG A 237 -8.62 6.06 -7.02
N HIS A 238 -9.66 6.57 -6.36
CA HIS A 238 -10.96 5.88 -6.29
C HIS A 238 -11.59 5.72 -7.67
N ARG A 239 -11.49 6.74 -8.52
CA ARG A 239 -11.96 6.68 -9.91
C ARG A 239 -11.18 5.65 -10.73
N LEU A 240 -9.85 5.59 -10.53
CA LEU A 240 -8.97 4.65 -11.22
C LEU A 240 -9.30 3.20 -10.85
N LEU A 241 -9.43 2.91 -9.56
CA LEU A 241 -9.77 1.56 -9.09
C LEU A 241 -11.12 1.09 -9.63
N GLU A 242 -12.11 1.98 -9.64
CA GLU A 242 -13.42 1.66 -10.21
C GLU A 242 -13.34 1.46 -11.74
N ALA A 243 -12.57 2.29 -12.45
CA ALA A 243 -12.32 2.10 -13.87
C ALA A 243 -11.70 0.73 -14.17
N ILE A 244 -10.67 0.37 -13.45
CA ILE A 244 -10.00 -0.93 -13.56
C ILE A 244 -10.99 -2.07 -13.29
N ARG A 245 -11.78 -1.97 -12.22
CA ARG A 245 -12.78 -2.97 -11.86
C ARG A 245 -13.82 -3.16 -12.98
N GLN A 246 -14.32 -2.08 -13.55
CA GLN A 246 -15.31 -2.12 -14.64
C GLN A 246 -14.70 -2.68 -15.93
N LEU A 247 -13.49 -2.25 -16.32
CA LEU A 247 -12.80 -2.77 -17.50
C LEU A 247 -12.55 -4.28 -17.39
N ARG A 248 -12.14 -4.74 -16.20
CA ARG A 248 -11.91 -6.18 -15.96
C ARG A 248 -13.17 -7.01 -15.96
N SER A 249 -14.29 -6.47 -15.50
CA SER A 249 -15.57 -7.18 -15.50
C SER A 249 -16.06 -7.49 -16.92
N GLY A 250 -15.66 -6.70 -17.92
CA GLY A 250 -16.07 -6.82 -19.30
C GLY A 250 -17.57 -6.62 -19.55
N LYS A 251 -18.31 -6.17 -18.52
CA LYS A 251 -19.78 -5.98 -18.61
C LYS A 251 -20.18 -4.66 -19.27
N LEU A 252 -19.28 -3.69 -19.28
CA LEU A 252 -19.51 -2.35 -19.80
C LEU A 252 -18.50 -2.01 -20.89
N THR A 253 -18.94 -1.24 -21.87
CA THR A 253 -18.06 -0.65 -22.88
C THR A 253 -17.23 0.50 -22.27
N VAL A 254 -16.11 0.83 -22.89
CA VAL A 254 -15.26 1.96 -22.47
C VAL A 254 -16.06 3.26 -22.44
N LYS A 255 -17.02 3.44 -23.35
CA LYS A 255 -17.93 4.62 -23.39
C LYS A 255 -18.83 4.68 -22.16
N GLU A 256 -19.43 3.55 -21.78
CA GLU A 256 -20.30 3.46 -20.61
C GLU A 256 -19.52 3.69 -19.30
N ILE A 257 -18.30 3.13 -19.21
CA ILE A 257 -17.40 3.36 -18.06
C ILE A 257 -17.06 4.85 -17.95
N SER A 258 -16.69 5.48 -19.08
CA SER A 258 -16.40 6.92 -19.14
C SER A 258 -17.57 7.75 -18.60
N SER A 259 -18.80 7.46 -19.06
CA SER A 259 -20.01 8.15 -18.61
C SER A 259 -20.28 7.92 -17.11
N LYS A 260 -20.19 6.67 -16.64
CA LYS A 260 -20.41 6.31 -15.22
C LYS A 260 -19.42 6.97 -14.25
N LEU A 261 -18.20 7.24 -14.73
CA LEU A 261 -17.16 7.91 -13.94
C LEU A 261 -17.15 9.44 -14.15
N GLY A 262 -18.20 9.98 -14.79
CA GLY A 262 -18.39 11.43 -14.93
C GLY A 262 -17.40 12.11 -15.85
N PHE A 263 -16.82 11.41 -16.83
CA PHE A 263 -15.99 12.04 -17.86
C PHE A 263 -16.87 12.66 -18.97
N PRO A 264 -16.49 13.82 -19.51
CA PRO A 264 -17.28 14.48 -20.56
C PRO A 264 -17.40 13.65 -21.83
N ASN A 265 -16.41 12.80 -22.12
CA ASN A 265 -16.40 11.89 -23.26
C ASN A 265 -15.37 10.77 -23.08
N GLN A 266 -15.42 9.76 -23.95
CA GLN A 266 -14.51 8.62 -23.94
C GLN A 266 -13.04 9.00 -24.18
N SER A 267 -12.77 10.04 -24.97
CA SER A 267 -11.40 10.51 -25.26
C SER A 267 -10.75 11.09 -24.02
N ALA A 268 -11.49 11.94 -23.26
CA ALA A 268 -11.02 12.48 -21.98
C ALA A 268 -10.70 11.37 -20.96
N PHE A 269 -11.59 10.39 -20.86
CA PHE A 269 -11.35 9.20 -20.04
C PHE A 269 -10.11 8.43 -20.50
N GLY A 270 -9.96 8.19 -21.80
CA GLY A 270 -8.83 7.46 -22.36
C GLY A 270 -7.49 8.13 -22.07
N THR A 271 -7.42 9.45 -22.24
CA THR A 271 -6.22 10.25 -21.94
C THR A 271 -5.89 10.22 -20.44
N TRP A 272 -6.89 10.43 -19.58
CA TRP A 272 -6.72 10.37 -18.13
C TRP A 272 -6.27 8.98 -17.67
N PHE A 273 -6.93 7.92 -18.12
CA PHE A 273 -6.63 6.54 -17.76
C PHE A 273 -5.22 6.13 -18.21
N LYS A 274 -4.82 6.50 -19.45
CA LYS A 274 -3.46 6.24 -19.95
C LYS A 274 -2.39 6.96 -19.12
N ARG A 275 -2.68 8.19 -18.68
CA ARG A 275 -1.76 8.93 -17.79
C ARG A 275 -1.58 8.22 -16.44
N GLN A 276 -2.64 7.59 -15.90
CA GLN A 276 -2.60 6.90 -14.61
C GLN A 276 -1.99 5.50 -14.68
N THR A 277 -2.12 4.79 -15.83
CA THR A 277 -1.76 3.36 -15.94
C THR A 277 -0.70 3.08 -17.00
N SER A 278 -0.25 4.09 -17.74
CA SER A 278 0.60 3.98 -18.93
C SER A 278 -0.02 3.18 -20.09
N GLN A 279 -1.25 2.66 -19.95
CA GLN A 279 -1.97 1.86 -20.95
C GLN A 279 -3.30 2.49 -21.34
N SER A 280 -3.75 2.25 -22.58
CA SER A 280 -5.11 2.65 -22.95
C SER A 280 -6.16 1.77 -22.27
N PRO A 281 -7.40 2.27 -22.01
CA PRO A 281 -8.48 1.44 -21.45
C PRO A 281 -8.76 0.18 -22.26
N ARG A 282 -8.66 0.27 -23.60
CA ARG A 282 -8.88 -0.86 -24.50
C ARG A 282 -7.79 -1.93 -24.32
N ASN A 283 -6.53 -1.53 -24.33
CA ASN A 283 -5.41 -2.46 -24.10
C ASN A 283 -5.50 -3.09 -22.72
N TYR A 284 -5.85 -2.30 -21.70
CA TYR A 284 -6.01 -2.79 -20.34
C TYR A 284 -7.14 -3.82 -20.20
N SER A 285 -8.25 -3.67 -20.95
CA SER A 285 -9.34 -4.65 -20.96
C SER A 285 -9.00 -5.91 -21.76
N THR A 286 -8.14 -5.81 -22.79
CA THR A 286 -7.74 -6.95 -23.64
C THR A 286 -6.48 -7.65 -23.12
N SER A 287 -5.69 -7.03 -22.26
CA SER A 287 -4.60 -7.68 -21.51
C SER A 287 -5.14 -8.66 -20.44
N ARG A 288 -6.31 -9.25 -20.73
CA ARG A 288 -6.76 -10.49 -20.10
C ARG A 288 -5.68 -11.53 -20.37
N LEU A 289 -5.07 -12.06 -19.30
CA LEU A 289 -4.38 -13.34 -19.18
C LEU A 289 -4.03 -13.99 -20.53
N PRO A 290 -2.80 -14.45 -20.76
CA PRO A 290 -2.55 -15.38 -21.84
C PRO A 290 -3.59 -16.48 -21.70
N ASN A 291 -4.24 -16.79 -22.80
CA ASN A 291 -5.33 -17.74 -22.93
C ASN A 291 -5.08 -19.00 -22.12
N SER A 292 -6.16 -19.43 -21.46
CA SER A 292 -6.40 -20.76 -20.94
C SER A 292 -5.78 -21.88 -21.77
#